data_20c5f3fbd5b5c1eb40e090c6f026d977
#
_entry.id   20c5f3fbd5b5c1eb40e090c6f026d977
#
_cell.length_a   1.000
_cell.length_b   1.000
_cell.length_c   1.000
_cell.angle_alpha   90.00
_cell.angle_beta   90.00
_cell.angle_gamma   90.00
#
_symmetry.space_group_name_H-M   'P 1'
#
loop_
_entity.id
_entity.type
_entity.pdbx_description
1 polymer ?
#
loop_
_entity_poly.entity_id
_entity_poly.type
_entity_poly.pdbx_seq_one_letter_code
_entity_poly.pdbx_strand_id
1 'polypeptide(L)'
;MRGNLKSCFSTFNGIISYGNATKDWKGCSDLISTIRQYANKAETLQRLNNNASILENNAREDKLYGNMEPIDAAPELSTINGIGTSLYGHSDEVDGTYVAVLCFCFLFIPLIPIARYRVSSYDGKSYRFYGKLPLTTTNKVHALIGILAIIYVVSRFL
;
A
#
# COMPACT_ATOMS: atom_id res chain seq x y z
N MET A 1 -34.56 -22.69 -20.04
CA MET A 1 -33.11 -22.41 -20.03
C MET A 1 -32.71 -20.91 -19.90
N ARG A 2 -33.65 -19.96 -19.92
CA ARG A 2 -33.37 -18.52 -19.73
C ARG A 2 -33.20 -18.10 -18.25
N GLY A 3 -33.62 -18.93 -17.28
CA GLY A 3 -33.56 -18.59 -15.85
C GLY A 3 -32.15 -18.60 -15.24
N ASN A 4 -31.26 -19.50 -15.68
CA ASN A 4 -29.90 -19.65 -15.10
C ASN A 4 -28.96 -18.48 -15.44
N LEU A 5 -29.15 -17.81 -16.57
CA LEU A 5 -28.28 -16.69 -16.98
C LEU A 5 -28.57 -15.43 -16.15
N LYS A 6 -29.84 -15.13 -15.87
CA LYS A 6 -30.21 -13.97 -15.04
C LYS A 6 -29.75 -14.14 -13.58
N SER A 7 -29.84 -15.36 -13.05
CA SER A 7 -29.37 -15.70 -11.70
C SER A 7 -27.86 -15.55 -11.58
N CYS A 8 -27.09 -16.03 -12.56
CA CYS A 8 -25.64 -15.88 -12.59
C CYS A 8 -25.21 -14.42 -12.65
N PHE A 9 -25.91 -13.59 -13.43
CA PHE A 9 -25.64 -12.15 -13.56
C PHE A 9 -25.88 -11.39 -12.25
N SER A 10 -26.98 -11.69 -11.56
CA SER A 10 -27.28 -11.08 -10.27
C SER A 10 -26.22 -11.41 -9.23
N THR A 11 -25.74 -12.65 -9.23
CA THR A 11 -24.68 -13.10 -8.30
C THR A 11 -23.34 -12.39 -8.57
N PHE A 12 -22.99 -12.15 -9.83
CA PHE A 12 -21.75 -11.45 -10.20
C PHE A 12 -21.73 -9.99 -9.75
N ASN A 13 -22.80 -9.26 -10.05
CA ASN A 13 -22.93 -7.87 -9.61
C ASN A 13 -22.90 -7.78 -8.08
N GLY A 14 -23.46 -8.77 -7.40
CA GLY A 14 -23.41 -8.90 -5.94
C GLY A 14 -21.97 -9.07 -5.42
N ILE A 15 -21.14 -9.91 -6.06
CA ILE A 15 -19.75 -10.13 -5.66
C ILE A 15 -18.90 -8.86 -5.83
N ILE A 16 -19.05 -8.16 -6.96
CA ILE A 16 -18.33 -6.89 -7.19
C ILE A 16 -18.76 -5.83 -6.19
N SER A 17 -20.07 -5.70 -5.95
CA SER A 17 -20.61 -4.77 -4.96
C SER A 17 -20.11 -5.06 -3.55
N TYR A 18 -20.07 -6.33 -3.16
CA TYR A 18 -19.53 -6.78 -1.89
C TYR A 18 -18.03 -6.43 -1.77
N GLY A 19 -17.23 -6.73 -2.79
CA GLY A 19 -15.79 -6.40 -2.80
C GLY A 19 -15.53 -4.90 -2.66
N ASN A 20 -16.29 -4.07 -3.37
CA ASN A 20 -16.17 -2.62 -3.26
C ASN A 20 -16.54 -2.09 -1.86
N ALA A 21 -17.55 -2.70 -1.22
CA ALA A 21 -18.01 -2.30 0.12
C ALA A 21 -17.09 -2.78 1.26
N THR A 22 -16.58 -4.01 1.16
CA THR A 22 -15.83 -4.68 2.25
C THR A 22 -14.32 -4.70 2.07
N LYS A 23 -13.84 -4.45 0.83
CA LYS A 23 -12.45 -4.61 0.42
C LYS A 23 -11.92 -6.06 0.55
N ASP A 24 -12.82 -7.03 0.71
CA ASP A 24 -12.48 -8.47 0.74
C ASP A 24 -12.31 -9.03 -0.68
N TRP A 25 -11.26 -8.57 -1.34
CA TRP A 25 -10.93 -8.98 -2.72
C TRP A 25 -10.59 -10.46 -2.83
N LYS A 26 -10.02 -11.04 -1.76
CA LYS A 26 -9.67 -12.47 -1.72
C LYS A 26 -10.94 -13.32 -1.71
N GLY A 27 -11.89 -13.04 -0.84
CA GLY A 27 -13.18 -13.74 -0.80
C GLY A 27 -13.94 -13.61 -2.12
N CYS A 28 -13.90 -12.45 -2.77
CA CYS A 28 -14.49 -12.26 -4.09
C CYS A 28 -13.82 -13.14 -5.17
N SER A 29 -12.50 -13.23 -5.18
CA SER A 29 -11.73 -14.06 -6.11
C SER A 29 -12.05 -15.54 -5.93
N ASP A 30 -12.11 -16.03 -4.68
CA ASP A 30 -12.45 -17.41 -4.35
C ASP A 30 -13.87 -17.77 -4.80
N LEU A 31 -14.83 -16.86 -4.62
CA LEU A 31 -16.21 -17.04 -5.11
C LEU A 31 -16.27 -17.12 -6.64
N ILE A 32 -15.55 -16.25 -7.35
CA ILE A 32 -15.50 -16.29 -8.82
C ILE A 32 -14.84 -17.58 -9.31
N SER A 33 -13.77 -18.04 -8.67
CA SER A 33 -13.11 -19.29 -9.02
C SER A 33 -14.05 -20.49 -8.86
N THR A 34 -14.85 -20.50 -7.80
CA THR A 34 -15.86 -21.54 -7.55
C THR A 34 -16.95 -21.53 -8.62
N ILE A 35 -17.49 -20.36 -8.98
CA ILE A 35 -18.51 -20.24 -10.02
C ILE A 35 -17.97 -20.68 -11.39
N ARG A 36 -16.70 -20.39 -11.65
CA ARG A 36 -16.01 -20.78 -12.92
C ARG A 36 -16.04 -22.27 -13.18
N GLN A 37 -15.99 -23.11 -12.14
CA GLN A 37 -16.06 -24.58 -12.27
C GLN A 37 -17.42 -25.06 -12.81
N TYR A 38 -18.49 -24.27 -12.61
CA TYR A 38 -19.84 -24.59 -13.07
C TYR A 38 -20.24 -23.90 -14.38
N ALA A 39 -19.34 -23.11 -14.97
CA ALA A 39 -19.60 -22.36 -16.19
C ALA A 39 -19.35 -23.23 -17.43
N ASN A 40 -20.42 -23.66 -18.09
CA ASN A 40 -20.36 -24.56 -19.26
C ASN A 40 -20.38 -23.83 -20.62
N LYS A 41 -20.50 -22.50 -20.64
CA LYS A 41 -20.59 -21.71 -21.87
C LYS A 41 -19.40 -20.77 -22.02
N ALA A 42 -18.79 -20.75 -23.21
CA ALA A 42 -17.64 -19.89 -23.52
C ALA A 42 -17.89 -18.41 -23.22
N GLU A 43 -19.08 -17.88 -23.48
CA GLU A 43 -19.47 -16.51 -23.17
C GLU A 43 -19.46 -16.22 -21.65
N THR A 44 -19.92 -17.18 -20.85
CA THR A 44 -19.91 -17.08 -19.39
C THR A 44 -18.49 -17.08 -18.85
N LEU A 45 -17.61 -17.92 -19.40
CA LEU A 45 -16.20 -17.99 -19.03
C LEU A 45 -15.45 -16.70 -19.39
N GLN A 46 -15.73 -16.10 -20.56
CA GLN A 46 -15.12 -14.82 -20.95
C GLN A 46 -15.51 -13.69 -20.00
N ARG A 47 -16.78 -13.60 -19.63
CA ARG A 47 -17.27 -12.61 -18.65
C ARG A 47 -16.69 -12.82 -17.26
N LEU A 48 -16.52 -14.08 -16.83
CA LEU A 48 -15.87 -14.43 -15.58
C LEU A 48 -14.40 -13.98 -15.57
N ASN A 49 -13.67 -14.18 -16.66
CA ASN A 49 -12.30 -13.75 -16.78
C ASN A 49 -12.19 -12.22 -16.74
N ASN A 50 -13.08 -11.50 -17.43
CA ASN A 50 -13.10 -10.04 -17.40
C ASN A 50 -13.38 -9.50 -15.98
N ASN A 51 -14.34 -10.11 -15.26
CA ASN A 51 -14.65 -9.70 -13.90
C ASN A 51 -13.53 -10.06 -12.91
N ALA A 52 -12.84 -11.19 -13.09
CA ALA A 52 -11.66 -11.54 -12.30
C ALA A 52 -10.55 -10.48 -12.49
N SER A 53 -10.29 -10.04 -13.72
CA SER A 53 -9.30 -8.99 -13.98
C SER A 53 -9.69 -7.64 -13.37
N ILE A 54 -10.98 -7.29 -13.34
CA ILE A 54 -11.47 -6.09 -12.66
C ILE A 54 -11.22 -6.17 -11.15
N LEU A 55 -11.50 -7.32 -10.52
CA LEU A 55 -11.24 -7.52 -9.09
C LEU A 55 -9.75 -7.45 -8.75
N GLU A 56 -8.90 -8.04 -9.59
CA GLU A 56 -7.45 -7.96 -9.42
C GLU A 56 -6.95 -6.51 -9.53
N ASN A 57 -7.45 -5.74 -10.49
CA ASN A 57 -7.12 -4.33 -10.63
C ASN A 57 -7.60 -3.51 -9.42
N ASN A 58 -8.84 -3.72 -8.96
CA ASN A 58 -9.36 -3.03 -7.79
C ASN A 58 -8.57 -3.38 -6.52
N ALA A 59 -8.20 -4.66 -6.34
CA ALA A 59 -7.35 -5.10 -5.23
C ALA A 59 -5.96 -4.46 -5.28
N ARG A 60 -5.40 -4.31 -6.48
CA ARG A 60 -4.13 -3.64 -6.71
C ARG A 60 -4.21 -2.15 -6.37
N GLU A 61 -5.24 -1.46 -6.86
CA GLU A 61 -5.48 -0.05 -6.56
C GLU A 61 -5.70 0.18 -5.06
N ASP A 62 -6.47 -0.66 -4.41
CA ASP A 62 -6.72 -0.57 -2.97
C ASP A 62 -5.42 -0.78 -2.16
N LYS A 63 -4.57 -1.71 -2.58
CA LYS A 63 -3.24 -1.91 -1.99
C LYS A 63 -2.33 -0.70 -2.19
N LEU A 64 -2.39 -0.05 -3.36
CA LEU A 64 -1.58 1.12 -3.69
C LEU A 64 -2.06 2.39 -2.98
N TYR A 65 -3.37 2.62 -2.95
CA TYR A 65 -3.95 3.92 -2.61
C TYR A 65 -4.90 3.88 -1.41
N GLY A 66 -5.40 2.70 -1.01
CA GLY A 66 -6.52 2.58 -0.06
C GLY A 66 -6.26 3.15 1.34
N ASN A 67 -4.99 3.22 1.77
CA ASN A 67 -4.56 3.77 3.06
C ASN A 67 -3.64 4.99 2.91
N MET A 68 -3.60 5.59 1.72
CA MET A 68 -2.76 6.78 1.48
C MET A 68 -3.52 8.06 1.74
N GLU A 69 -2.88 8.96 2.47
CA GLU A 69 -3.28 10.36 2.59
C GLU A 69 -2.63 11.15 1.46
N PRO A 70 -3.38 12.03 0.77
CA PRO A 70 -2.80 12.93 -0.21
C PRO A 70 -1.78 13.85 0.47
N ILE A 71 -0.79 14.31 -0.30
CA ILE A 71 0.22 15.26 0.14
C ILE A 71 0.15 16.50 -0.74
N ASP A 72 0.21 17.67 -0.15
CA ASP A 72 0.21 18.95 -0.86
C ASP A 72 1.60 19.27 -1.44
N ALA A 73 2.66 18.82 -0.77
CA ALA A 73 4.04 18.99 -1.20
C ALA A 73 4.91 17.78 -0.81
N ALA A 74 5.93 17.52 -1.61
CA ALA A 74 6.94 16.54 -1.26
C ALA A 74 7.70 16.97 0.00
N PRO A 75 8.00 16.05 0.93
CA PRO A 75 8.82 16.36 2.09
C PRO A 75 10.22 16.75 1.67
N GLU A 76 10.83 17.65 2.40
CA GLU A 76 12.22 18.03 2.17
C GLU A 76 13.15 16.87 2.59
N LEU A 77 14.02 16.50 1.67
CA LEU A 77 15.09 15.52 1.90
C LEU A 77 16.42 16.27 1.91
N SER A 78 16.90 16.60 3.08
CA SER A 78 18.13 17.36 3.25
C SER A 78 18.90 16.86 4.43
N THR A 79 20.19 16.56 4.21
CA THR A 79 21.14 16.22 5.27
C THR A 79 22.38 17.10 5.15
N ILE A 80 22.79 17.72 6.24
CA ILE A 80 24.04 18.47 6.36
C ILE A 80 24.93 17.72 7.33
N ASN A 81 26.06 17.24 6.86
CA ASN A 81 26.99 16.42 7.66
C ASN A 81 26.33 15.19 8.29
N GLY A 82 25.33 14.60 7.60
CA GLY A 82 24.60 13.44 8.09
C GLY A 82 23.49 13.74 9.09
N ILE A 83 23.18 15.01 9.36
CA ILE A 83 22.10 15.45 10.22
C ILE A 83 20.99 16.02 9.36
N GLY A 84 19.77 15.52 9.50
CA GLY A 84 18.61 15.99 8.72
C GLY A 84 17.62 14.88 8.42
N THR A 85 16.93 14.98 7.29
CA THR A 85 15.87 14.02 6.89
C THR A 85 16.27 13.27 5.64
N SER A 86 16.03 11.96 5.65
CA SER A 86 16.27 11.08 4.51
C SER A 86 15.27 9.93 4.47
N LEU A 87 15.12 9.32 3.29
CA LEU A 87 14.27 8.14 3.09
C LEU A 87 15.09 6.87 3.32
N TYR A 88 14.49 5.92 4.05
CA TYR A 88 15.06 4.62 4.34
C TYR A 88 14.07 3.50 4.07
N GLY A 89 14.63 2.35 3.71
CA GLY A 89 13.85 1.15 3.44
C GLY A 89 13.22 1.12 2.06
N HIS A 90 12.93 -0.10 1.64
CA HIS A 90 12.28 -0.41 0.37
C HIS A 90 11.37 -1.60 0.64
N SER A 91 10.08 -1.34 0.75
CA SER A 91 9.10 -2.37 1.07
C SER A 91 7.84 -2.20 0.24
N ASP A 92 7.05 -3.26 0.15
CA ASP A 92 5.74 -3.24 -0.50
C ASP A 92 5.79 -2.70 -1.94
N GLU A 93 6.72 -3.26 -2.73
CA GLU A 93 6.93 -2.87 -4.12
C GLU A 93 5.77 -3.31 -5.01
N VAL A 94 5.19 -2.37 -5.75
CA VAL A 94 4.13 -2.60 -6.73
C VAL A 94 4.29 -1.60 -7.87
N ASP A 95 4.32 -2.08 -9.10
CA ASP A 95 4.37 -1.25 -10.33
C ASP A 95 5.49 -0.19 -10.32
N GLY A 96 6.68 -0.56 -9.85
CA GLY A 96 7.83 0.35 -9.80
C GLY A 96 7.71 1.43 -8.72
N THR A 97 6.70 1.34 -7.84
CA THR A 97 6.58 2.14 -6.63
C THR A 97 6.85 1.29 -5.39
N TYR A 98 7.36 1.88 -4.34
CA TYR A 98 7.63 1.21 -3.08
C TYR A 98 7.37 2.13 -1.90
N VAL A 99 7.30 1.55 -0.71
CA VAL A 99 7.12 2.30 0.54
C VAL A 99 8.47 2.51 1.20
N ALA A 100 8.81 3.78 1.42
CA ALA A 100 9.97 4.22 2.18
C ALA A 100 9.57 4.99 3.43
N VAL A 101 10.42 5.00 4.43
CA VAL A 101 10.22 5.68 5.70
C VAL A 101 11.10 6.93 5.72
N LEU A 102 10.49 8.10 5.88
CA LEU A 102 11.20 9.33 6.16
C LEU A 102 11.65 9.30 7.62
N CYS A 103 12.96 9.38 7.82
CA CYS A 103 13.56 9.39 9.14
C CYS A 103 14.35 10.68 9.37
N PHE A 104 14.33 11.17 10.60
CA PHE A 104 15.37 12.07 11.08
C PHE A 104 16.63 11.27 11.36
N CYS A 105 17.74 11.73 10.80
CA CYS A 105 19.04 11.09 10.86
C CYS A 105 20.03 11.90 11.67
N PHE A 106 20.89 11.21 12.38
CA PHE A 106 22.08 11.78 13.00
C PHE A 106 23.27 10.93 12.59
N LEU A 107 24.30 11.56 12.01
CA LEU A 107 25.46 10.89 11.42
C LEU A 107 25.06 9.77 10.44
N PHE A 108 24.08 10.03 9.57
CA PHE A 108 23.47 9.11 8.62
C PHE A 108 22.70 7.91 9.24
N ILE A 109 22.61 7.84 10.58
CA ILE A 109 21.86 6.80 11.28
C ILE A 109 20.41 7.26 11.40
N PRO A 110 19.44 6.47 10.89
CA PRO A 110 18.01 6.81 11.02
C PRO A 110 17.54 6.60 12.48
N LEU A 111 17.40 7.70 13.21
CA LEU A 111 17.03 7.64 14.62
C LEU A 111 15.53 7.67 14.84
N ILE A 112 14.82 8.57 14.16
CA ILE A 112 13.39 8.79 14.40
C ILE A 112 12.62 8.69 13.09
N PRO A 113 11.79 7.65 12.90
CA PRO A 113 10.81 7.58 11.82
C PRO A 113 9.75 8.69 11.98
N ILE A 114 9.59 9.52 10.95
CA ILE A 114 8.66 10.65 10.94
C ILE A 114 7.38 10.29 10.20
N ALA A 115 7.51 9.70 9.00
CA ALA A 115 6.40 9.37 8.13
C ALA A 115 6.77 8.24 7.19
N ARG A 116 5.77 7.60 6.60
CA ARG A 116 5.95 6.65 5.50
C ARG A 116 5.36 7.25 4.23
N TYR A 117 6.04 7.03 3.12
CA TYR A 117 5.57 7.52 1.82
C TYR A 117 5.65 6.40 0.78
N ARG A 118 4.66 6.37 -0.10
CA ARG A 118 4.81 5.62 -1.35
C ARG A 118 5.55 6.50 -2.35
N VAL A 119 6.64 5.97 -2.87
CA VAL A 119 7.54 6.71 -3.75
C VAL A 119 7.95 5.86 -4.94
N SER A 120 8.40 6.48 -6.02
CA SER A 120 9.24 5.86 -7.05
C SER A 120 10.55 6.62 -7.15
N SER A 121 11.62 5.93 -7.49
CA SER A 121 12.92 6.53 -7.76
C SER A 121 13.30 6.29 -9.21
N TYR A 122 13.77 7.33 -9.90
CA TYR A 122 14.18 7.25 -11.31
C TYR A 122 15.68 7.01 -11.46
N ASP A 123 16.48 7.53 -10.52
CA ASP A 123 17.94 7.54 -10.59
C ASP A 123 18.60 7.26 -9.22
N GLY A 124 17.83 6.82 -8.25
CA GLY A 124 18.28 6.61 -6.87
C GLY A 124 18.54 7.91 -6.08
N LYS A 125 18.38 9.07 -6.70
CA LYS A 125 18.60 10.39 -6.07
C LYS A 125 17.34 11.24 -6.05
N SER A 126 16.50 11.09 -7.08
CA SER A 126 15.25 11.83 -7.21
C SER A 126 14.07 10.93 -6.88
N TYR A 127 13.15 11.42 -6.07
CA TYR A 127 11.97 10.69 -5.63
C TYR A 127 10.69 11.40 -6.09
N ARG A 128 9.77 10.62 -6.65
CA ARG A 128 8.39 11.05 -6.87
C ARG A 128 7.54 10.50 -5.74
N PHE A 129 6.85 11.38 -5.03
CA PHE A 129 5.97 11.03 -3.93
C PHE A 129 4.53 10.89 -4.43
N TYR A 130 3.85 9.81 -4.05
CA TYR A 130 2.46 9.54 -4.42
C TYR A 130 1.49 9.81 -3.28
N GLY A 131 1.93 9.62 -2.05
CA GLY A 131 1.12 9.87 -0.87
C GLY A 131 1.79 9.39 0.41
N LYS A 132 1.21 9.80 1.53
CA LYS A 132 1.66 9.48 2.89
C LYS A 132 0.90 8.28 3.42
N LEU A 133 1.59 7.41 4.13
CA LEU A 133 1.04 6.22 4.76
C LEU A 133 1.16 6.32 6.29
N PRO A 134 0.25 5.70 7.05
CA PRO A 134 0.37 5.65 8.50
C PRO A 134 1.64 4.88 8.93
N LEU A 135 2.26 5.33 10.01
CA LEU A 135 3.39 4.63 10.62
C LEU A 135 2.94 3.26 11.16
N THR A 136 3.72 2.23 10.88
CA THR A 136 3.50 0.89 11.45
C THR A 136 3.83 0.88 12.94
N THR A 137 3.37 -0.15 13.65
CA THR A 137 3.75 -0.37 15.06
C THR A 137 5.26 -0.45 15.22
N THR A 138 5.97 -1.11 14.29
CA THR A 138 7.44 -1.20 14.30
C THR A 138 8.08 0.19 14.18
N ASN A 139 7.58 1.05 13.29
CA ASN A 139 8.08 2.42 13.17
C ASN A 139 7.85 3.24 14.44
N LYS A 140 6.68 3.07 15.09
CA LYS A 140 6.36 3.76 16.35
C LYS A 140 7.27 3.32 17.49
N VAL A 141 7.55 2.01 17.60
CA VAL A 141 8.49 1.47 18.59
C VAL A 141 9.90 1.97 18.31
N HIS A 142 10.36 1.98 17.05
CA HIS A 142 11.65 2.54 16.67
C HIS A 142 11.75 4.04 17.05
N ALA A 143 10.73 4.83 16.76
CA ALA A 143 10.68 6.24 17.15
C ALA A 143 10.82 6.42 18.67
N LEU A 144 10.10 5.61 19.46
CA LEU A 144 10.18 5.65 20.92
C LEU A 144 11.60 5.34 21.41
N ILE A 145 12.23 4.29 20.89
CA ILE A 145 13.61 3.92 21.25
C ILE A 145 14.58 5.05 20.87
N GLY A 146 14.45 5.64 19.68
CA GLY A 146 15.29 6.75 19.23
C GLY A 146 15.17 7.97 20.14
N ILE A 147 13.95 8.34 20.53
CA ILE A 147 13.69 9.44 21.45
C ILE A 147 14.32 9.17 22.84
N LEU A 148 14.11 7.98 23.39
CA LEU A 148 14.68 7.60 24.68
C LEU A 148 16.22 7.61 24.65
N ALA A 149 16.84 7.16 23.54
CA ALA A 149 18.29 7.21 23.38
C ALA A 149 18.81 8.66 23.37
N ILE A 150 18.12 9.57 22.68
CA ILE A 150 18.47 11.00 22.66
C ILE A 150 18.36 11.57 24.07
N ILE A 151 17.25 11.34 24.78
CA ILE A 151 17.07 11.82 26.16
C ILE A 151 18.19 11.28 27.08
N TYR A 152 18.52 10.01 26.96
CA TYR A 152 19.60 9.41 27.75
C TYR A 152 20.93 10.11 27.49
N VAL A 153 21.31 10.30 26.20
CA VAL A 153 22.56 10.98 25.84
C VAL A 153 22.58 12.40 26.38
N VAL A 154 21.52 13.18 26.16
CA VAL A 154 21.42 14.57 26.63
C VAL A 154 21.54 14.64 28.16
N SER A 155 20.90 13.74 28.90
CA SER A 155 20.96 13.70 30.36
C SER A 155 22.36 13.37 30.94
N ARG A 156 23.28 12.84 30.12
CA ARG A 156 24.66 12.56 30.52
C ARG A 156 25.61 13.73 30.29
N PHE A 157 25.21 14.69 29.45
CA PHE A 157 26.04 15.85 29.07
C PHE A 157 25.54 17.18 29.69
N LEU A 158 24.36 17.17 30.32
CA LEU A 158 23.83 18.25 31.15
C LEU A 158 24.03 17.93 32.63
#